data_85805da980b47c61fc42616ba428a36c
#
_entry.id   85805da980b47c61fc42616ba428a36c
#
_cell.length_a   1.000
_cell.length_b   1.000
_cell.length_c   1.000
_cell.angle_alpha   90.00
_cell.angle_beta   90.00
_cell.angle_gamma   90.00
#
_symmetry.space_group_name_H-M   'P 1'
#
loop_
_entity.id
_entity.type
_entity.pdbx_description
1 polymer ?
#
loop_
_entity_poly.entity_id
_entity_poly.type
_entity_poly.pdbx_seq_one_letter_code
_entity_poly.pdbx_strand_id
1 'polypeptide(L)'
;MVSGLSWKDHEYMTSALAPEDVGWDWFGLQFYNGTALMLFQIRQADGSVTRFSSGTFVAGDGGVIPLESSDFRIKTTDRWTSDQSGATYPIAWEIEIERIGLTLRGAALMANQELRLSRTYWEGAVALEGRYQGMPISGRGYVEMTGYVQRLS
;
A
#
# COMPACT_ATOMS: atom_id res chain seq x y z
N MET A 1 -5.61 -27.04 -11.39
CA MET A 1 -4.37 -26.24 -11.51
C MET A 1 -4.80 -24.79 -11.53
N VAL A 2 -4.20 -23.92 -10.71
CA VAL A 2 -4.45 -22.48 -10.69
C VAL A 2 -3.20 -21.75 -11.16
N SER A 3 -3.34 -20.55 -11.75
CA SER A 3 -2.25 -19.66 -12.12
C SER A 3 -2.54 -18.26 -11.63
N GLY A 4 -1.50 -17.51 -11.31
CA GLY A 4 -1.65 -16.16 -10.80
C GLY A 4 -0.29 -15.51 -10.53
N LEU A 5 -0.35 -14.31 -9.96
CA LEU A 5 0.81 -13.60 -9.46
C LEU A 5 0.85 -13.72 -7.94
N SER A 6 2.05 -13.68 -7.36
CA SER A 6 2.25 -13.63 -5.92
C SER A 6 3.33 -12.60 -5.60
N TRP A 7 3.24 -12.05 -4.40
CA TRP A 7 4.29 -11.26 -3.81
C TRP A 7 4.89 -12.02 -2.63
N LYS A 8 6.19 -11.90 -2.40
CA LYS A 8 6.85 -12.50 -1.25
C LYS A 8 7.70 -11.43 -0.57
N ASP A 9 7.41 -11.17 0.69
CA ASP A 9 8.29 -10.39 1.56
C ASP A 9 9.24 -11.29 2.34
N HIS A 10 10.35 -10.71 2.73
CA HIS A 10 11.30 -11.34 3.62
C HIS A 10 11.76 -10.29 4.64
N GLU A 11 11.08 -10.27 5.79
CA GLU A 11 11.29 -9.28 6.82
C GLU A 11 12.19 -9.80 7.95
N TYR A 12 13.06 -8.93 8.44
CA TYR A 12 13.90 -9.17 9.60
C TYR A 12 13.71 -8.03 10.61
N MET A 13 12.77 -8.21 11.54
CA MET A 13 12.47 -7.18 12.54
C MET A 13 12.25 -7.78 13.92
N THR A 14 12.64 -7.04 14.96
CA THR A 14 12.33 -7.35 16.36
C THR A 14 11.16 -6.52 16.89
N SER A 15 10.89 -5.36 16.28
CA SER A 15 9.77 -4.47 16.60
C SER A 15 9.35 -3.74 15.33
N ALA A 16 8.07 -3.81 14.98
CA ALA A 16 7.55 -3.21 13.77
C ALA A 16 7.27 -1.69 13.90
N LEU A 17 6.95 -1.21 15.10
CA LEU A 17 6.44 0.14 15.34
C LEU A 17 7.09 0.78 16.57
N ALA A 18 7.36 2.09 16.51
CA ALA A 18 7.67 2.91 17.66
C ALA A 18 6.40 3.17 18.51
N PRO A 19 6.53 3.63 19.76
CA PRO A 19 5.38 3.88 20.65
C PRO A 19 4.36 4.88 20.09
N GLU A 20 4.80 5.85 19.30
CA GLU A 20 3.99 6.87 18.65
C GLU A 20 3.30 6.39 17.37
N ASP A 21 3.71 5.25 16.81
CA ASP A 21 3.17 4.71 15.57
C ASP A 21 1.87 3.94 15.85
N VAL A 22 0.85 4.15 15.01
CA VAL A 22 -0.45 3.50 15.15
C VAL A 22 -0.63 2.32 14.21
N GLY A 23 0.11 2.27 13.11
CA GLY A 23 0.02 1.19 12.12
C GLY A 23 0.74 1.54 10.84
N TRP A 24 0.58 0.69 9.85
CA TRP A 24 1.17 0.87 8.52
C TRP A 24 0.19 0.59 7.41
N ASP A 25 0.54 1.10 6.24
CA ASP A 25 -0.06 0.77 4.95
C ASP A 25 1.07 0.28 4.04
N TRP A 26 0.98 -0.95 3.59
CA TRP A 26 1.92 -1.59 2.68
C TRP A 26 1.24 -1.87 1.33
N PHE A 27 1.95 -1.61 0.24
CA PHE A 27 1.48 -1.78 -1.13
C PHE A 27 2.48 -2.62 -1.91
N GLY A 28 2.07 -3.77 -2.43
CA GLY A 28 2.82 -4.58 -3.38
C GLY A 28 2.12 -4.57 -4.72
N LEU A 29 2.64 -3.80 -5.69
CA LEU A 29 1.97 -3.49 -6.94
C LEU A 29 2.76 -4.05 -8.13
N GLN A 30 2.10 -4.79 -9.02
CA GLN A 30 2.69 -5.39 -10.21
C GLN A 30 1.97 -4.90 -11.46
N PHE A 31 2.73 -4.42 -12.43
CA PHE A 31 2.18 -3.87 -13.67
C PHE A 31 2.38 -4.82 -14.84
N TYR A 32 1.45 -4.76 -15.80
CA TYR A 32 1.48 -5.65 -16.96
C TYR A 32 2.62 -5.37 -17.94
N ASN A 33 3.32 -4.26 -17.80
CA ASN A 33 4.55 -3.94 -18.55
C ASN A 33 5.82 -4.53 -17.92
N GLY A 34 5.71 -5.34 -16.86
CA GLY A 34 6.83 -5.99 -16.19
C GLY A 34 7.50 -5.14 -15.10
N THR A 35 7.02 -3.92 -14.83
CA THR A 35 7.50 -3.12 -13.70
C THR A 35 6.76 -3.48 -12.40
N ALA A 36 7.34 -3.15 -11.25
CA ALA A 36 6.71 -3.34 -9.96
C ALA A 36 7.01 -2.18 -9.01
N LEU A 37 6.14 -1.97 -8.03
CA LEU A 37 6.28 -0.94 -7.01
C LEU A 37 5.89 -1.51 -5.65
N MET A 38 6.78 -1.38 -4.67
CA MET A 38 6.47 -1.55 -3.25
C MET A 38 6.49 -0.18 -2.58
N LEU A 39 5.48 0.13 -1.76
CA LEU A 39 5.47 1.28 -0.87
C LEU A 39 5.12 0.82 0.54
N PHE A 40 5.79 1.40 1.51
CA PHE A 40 5.54 1.17 2.93
C PHE A 40 5.43 2.50 3.67
N GLN A 41 4.27 2.74 4.28
CA GLN A 41 3.96 3.99 4.96
C GLN A 41 3.59 3.70 6.41
N ILE A 42 4.36 4.25 7.37
CA ILE A 42 4.08 4.14 8.81
C ILE A 42 3.31 5.39 9.23
N ARG A 43 2.16 5.20 9.88
CA ARG A 43 1.26 6.28 10.33
C ARG A 43 1.41 6.52 11.82
N GLN A 44 1.38 7.81 12.20
CA GLN A 44 1.40 8.27 13.58
C GLN A 44 0.02 8.69 14.06
N ALA A 45 -0.16 8.81 15.38
CA ALA A 45 -1.43 9.13 16.00
C ALA A 45 -1.97 10.53 15.63
N ASP A 46 -1.11 11.47 15.28
CA ASP A 46 -1.46 12.81 14.79
C ASP A 46 -1.85 12.85 13.30
N GLY A 47 -1.84 11.69 12.62
CA GLY A 47 -2.14 11.55 11.21
C GLY A 47 -0.94 11.81 10.28
N SER A 48 0.23 12.13 10.81
CA SER A 48 1.45 12.26 10.03
C SER A 48 2.00 10.89 9.62
N VAL A 49 2.91 10.91 8.65
CA VAL A 49 3.64 9.74 8.14
C VAL A 49 5.11 9.90 8.54
N THR A 50 5.70 8.81 9.04
CA THR A 50 7.09 8.87 9.49
C THR A 50 8.06 8.98 8.33
N ARG A 51 9.24 9.58 8.59
CA ARG A 51 10.36 9.63 7.62
C ARG A 51 10.94 8.25 7.27
N PHE A 52 10.63 7.22 8.04
CA PHE A 52 11.05 5.84 7.80
C PHE A 52 10.15 5.11 6.80
N SER A 53 9.06 5.75 6.39
CA SER A 53 8.27 5.29 5.25
C SER A 53 9.14 5.29 3.99
N SER A 54 9.03 4.25 3.19
CA SER A 54 9.93 4.02 2.07
C SER A 54 9.27 3.22 0.97
N GLY A 55 9.96 3.04 -0.12
CA GLY A 55 9.49 2.20 -1.22
C GLY A 55 10.60 1.74 -2.13
N THR A 56 10.22 0.94 -3.11
CA THR A 56 11.11 0.43 -4.15
C THR A 56 10.35 0.33 -5.45
N PHE A 57 10.86 0.97 -6.50
CA PHE A 57 10.37 0.74 -7.85
C PHE A 57 11.34 -0.18 -8.60
N VAL A 58 10.80 -1.20 -9.27
CA VAL A 58 11.56 -2.13 -10.10
C VAL A 58 11.20 -1.88 -11.56
N ALA A 59 12.18 -1.48 -12.35
CA ALA A 59 12.03 -1.28 -13.78
C ALA A 59 11.90 -2.61 -14.53
N GLY A 60 11.41 -2.57 -15.78
CA GLY A 60 11.19 -3.78 -16.59
C GLY A 60 12.47 -4.55 -16.96
N ASP A 61 13.64 -3.91 -16.88
CA ASP A 61 14.95 -4.53 -17.04
C ASP A 61 15.54 -5.11 -15.74
N GLY A 62 14.78 -4.98 -14.62
CA GLY A 62 15.21 -5.41 -13.29
C GLY A 62 15.98 -4.33 -12.51
N GLY A 63 16.18 -3.14 -13.06
CA GLY A 63 16.77 -2.00 -12.37
C GLY A 63 15.93 -1.60 -11.14
N VAL A 64 16.59 -1.35 -10.01
CA VAL A 64 15.95 -1.03 -8.73
C VAL A 64 16.16 0.43 -8.38
N ILE A 65 15.09 1.15 -8.10
CA ILE A 65 15.10 2.54 -7.66
C ILE A 65 14.52 2.59 -6.23
N PRO A 66 15.36 2.85 -5.23
CA PRO A 66 14.88 3.07 -3.86
C PRO A 66 14.15 4.42 -3.78
N LEU A 67 13.08 4.46 -2.98
CA LEU A 67 12.24 5.62 -2.75
C LEU A 67 12.23 5.96 -1.26
N GLU A 68 12.46 7.23 -0.94
CA GLU A 68 12.29 7.77 0.38
C GLU A 68 10.86 8.30 0.59
N SER A 69 10.47 8.57 1.82
CA SER A 69 9.13 9.07 2.15
C SER A 69 8.75 10.38 1.43
N SER A 70 9.74 11.19 1.05
CA SER A 70 9.56 12.42 0.28
C SER A 70 9.38 12.22 -1.22
N ASP A 71 9.72 11.04 -1.76
CA ASP A 71 9.65 10.75 -3.19
C ASP A 71 8.24 10.41 -3.66
N PHE A 72 7.33 10.04 -2.75
CA PHE A 72 5.97 9.62 -3.11
C PHE A 72 4.89 10.28 -2.26
N ARG A 73 3.72 10.40 -2.85
CA ARG A 73 2.50 10.87 -2.18
C ARG A 73 1.38 9.87 -2.40
N ILE A 74 0.74 9.47 -1.30
CA ILE A 74 -0.45 8.60 -1.33
C ILE A 74 -1.63 9.41 -0.79
N LYS A 75 -2.67 9.57 -1.60
CA LYS A 75 -3.90 10.26 -1.23
C LYS A 75 -5.06 9.28 -1.30
N THR A 76 -5.76 9.11 -0.18
CA THR A 76 -7.01 8.34 -0.13
C THR A 76 -8.11 9.07 -0.90
N THR A 77 -8.80 8.35 -1.80
CA THR A 77 -9.92 8.90 -2.59
C THR A 77 -11.27 8.29 -2.24
N ASP A 78 -11.27 7.09 -1.61
CA ASP A 78 -12.49 6.45 -1.11
C ASP A 78 -12.22 5.63 0.14
N ARG A 79 -13.26 5.40 0.96
CA ARG A 79 -13.19 4.71 2.25
C ARG A 79 -14.37 3.75 2.44
N TRP A 80 -14.13 2.71 3.21
CA TRP A 80 -15.14 1.76 3.65
C TRP A 80 -15.06 1.55 5.16
N THR A 81 -16.19 1.50 5.83
CA THR A 81 -16.28 1.23 7.26
C THR A 81 -16.78 -0.20 7.49
N SER A 82 -16.02 -0.96 8.28
CA SER A 82 -16.39 -2.32 8.65
C SER A 82 -17.54 -2.32 9.65
N ASP A 83 -18.62 -3.03 9.33
CA ASP A 83 -19.73 -3.27 10.25
C ASP A 83 -19.34 -4.14 11.46
N GLN A 84 -18.21 -4.84 11.38
CA GLN A 84 -17.76 -5.76 12.41
C GLN A 84 -16.80 -5.11 13.41
N SER A 85 -15.84 -4.31 12.94
CA SER A 85 -14.82 -3.69 13.78
C SER A 85 -15.06 -2.20 14.03
N GLY A 86 -15.92 -1.57 13.22
CA GLY A 86 -16.09 -0.12 13.19
C GLY A 86 -14.93 0.65 12.57
N ALA A 87 -13.87 -0.04 12.14
CA ALA A 87 -12.73 0.59 11.50
C ALA A 87 -13.09 1.14 10.11
N THR A 88 -12.53 2.30 9.77
CA THR A 88 -12.70 2.93 8.45
C THR A 88 -11.41 2.85 7.68
N TYR A 89 -11.37 2.03 6.65
CA TYR A 89 -10.20 1.79 5.81
C TYR A 89 -10.25 2.60 4.52
N PRO A 90 -9.09 3.12 4.03
CA PRO A 90 -8.97 3.51 2.64
C PRO A 90 -9.20 2.30 1.73
N ILE A 91 -9.96 2.49 0.67
CA ILE A 91 -10.22 1.44 -0.35
C ILE A 91 -9.93 1.92 -1.78
N ALA A 92 -9.59 3.19 -1.94
CA ALA A 92 -9.07 3.72 -3.20
C ALA A 92 -8.06 4.83 -2.95
N TRP A 93 -7.08 4.95 -3.86
CA TRP A 93 -5.93 5.84 -3.71
C TRP A 93 -5.55 6.50 -5.03
N GLU A 94 -4.99 7.70 -4.93
CA GLU A 94 -4.10 8.31 -5.92
C GLU A 94 -2.66 8.24 -5.38
N ILE A 95 -1.74 7.72 -6.21
CA ILE A 95 -0.32 7.60 -5.87
C ILE A 95 0.48 8.36 -6.91
N GLU A 96 1.39 9.21 -6.45
CA GLU A 96 2.23 10.04 -7.31
C GLU A 96 3.70 9.91 -6.91
N ILE A 97 4.57 9.66 -7.90
CA ILE A 97 6.03 9.59 -7.75
C ILE A 97 6.65 10.39 -8.90
N GLU A 98 6.80 11.70 -8.69
CA GLU A 98 7.28 12.63 -9.72
C GLU A 98 8.66 12.24 -10.27
N ARG A 99 9.57 11.81 -9.39
CA ARG A 99 10.95 11.44 -9.71
C ARG A 99 11.07 10.41 -10.83
N ILE A 100 10.09 9.52 -10.96
CA ILE A 100 10.06 8.48 -12.00
C ILE A 100 8.95 8.70 -13.03
N GLY A 101 8.18 9.77 -12.91
CA GLY A 101 7.06 10.08 -13.81
C GLY A 101 5.90 9.10 -13.69
N LEU A 102 5.59 8.64 -12.46
CA LEU A 102 4.51 7.69 -12.20
C LEU A 102 3.33 8.38 -11.51
N THR A 103 2.14 8.20 -12.05
CA THR A 103 0.86 8.56 -11.44
C THR A 103 -0.10 7.38 -11.56
N LEU A 104 -0.73 7.00 -10.45
CA LEU A 104 -1.61 5.83 -10.37
C LEU A 104 -2.93 6.18 -9.70
N ARG A 105 -3.98 5.47 -10.10
CA ARG A 105 -5.19 5.26 -9.33
C ARG A 105 -5.29 3.79 -8.99
N GLY A 106 -5.49 3.50 -7.72
CA GLY A 106 -5.71 2.15 -7.21
C GLY A 106 -7.07 2.05 -6.54
N ALA A 107 -7.74 0.93 -6.70
CA ALA A 107 -9.00 0.65 -6.00
C ALA A 107 -9.08 -0.82 -5.59
N ALA A 108 -9.63 -1.06 -4.42
CA ALA A 108 -9.92 -2.40 -3.91
C ALA A 108 -10.88 -3.14 -4.83
N LEU A 109 -10.63 -4.42 -5.10
CA LEU A 109 -11.55 -5.26 -5.88
C LEU A 109 -12.84 -5.57 -5.10
N MET A 110 -12.75 -5.55 -3.77
CA MET A 110 -13.88 -5.66 -2.83
C MET A 110 -13.61 -4.73 -1.65
N ALA A 111 -14.63 -4.07 -1.15
CA ALA A 111 -14.47 -3.17 0.00
C ALA A 111 -14.12 -3.95 1.27
N ASN A 112 -14.83 -5.04 1.55
CA ASN A 112 -14.61 -5.87 2.71
C ASN A 112 -13.54 -6.95 2.44
N GLN A 113 -12.30 -6.62 2.79
CA GLN A 113 -11.17 -7.55 2.82
C GLN A 113 -10.51 -7.50 4.22
N GLU A 114 -11.32 -7.23 5.26
CA GLU A 114 -10.86 -7.21 6.64
C GLU A 114 -10.58 -8.63 7.13
N LEU A 115 -9.40 -8.83 7.72
CA LEU A 115 -8.94 -10.08 8.31
C LEU A 115 -8.79 -9.88 9.83
N ARG A 116 -9.62 -10.56 10.61
CA ARG A 116 -9.67 -10.45 12.07
C ARG A 116 -8.94 -11.64 12.72
N LEU A 117 -7.70 -11.40 13.08
CA LEU A 117 -6.84 -12.33 13.81
C LEU A 117 -6.51 -11.76 15.20
N SER A 118 -5.36 -12.13 15.79
CA SER A 118 -4.82 -11.51 17.01
C SER A 118 -4.56 -10.01 16.81
N ARG A 119 -4.25 -9.60 15.60
CA ARG A 119 -4.28 -8.21 15.12
C ARG A 119 -5.27 -8.14 13.95
N THR A 120 -6.00 -7.05 13.85
CA THR A 120 -6.90 -6.85 12.72
C THR A 120 -6.16 -6.15 11.59
N TYR A 121 -6.26 -6.72 10.40
CA TYR A 121 -5.73 -6.23 9.14
C TYR A 121 -6.89 -5.89 8.20
N TRP A 122 -6.64 -5.02 7.24
CA TRP A 122 -7.29 -5.05 5.96
C TRP A 122 -6.26 -5.50 4.94
N GLU A 123 -6.46 -6.65 4.33
CA GLU A 123 -5.54 -7.24 3.38
C GLU A 123 -6.29 -7.55 2.09
N GLY A 124 -6.00 -6.80 1.03
CA GLY A 124 -6.87 -6.88 -0.11
C GLY A 124 -6.21 -6.73 -1.48
N ALA A 125 -6.80 -7.46 -2.43
CA ALA A 125 -6.48 -7.32 -3.84
C ALA A 125 -7.00 -5.99 -4.39
N VAL A 126 -6.15 -5.33 -5.19
CA VAL A 126 -6.43 -4.03 -5.81
C VAL A 126 -6.18 -4.06 -7.31
N ALA A 127 -6.95 -3.28 -8.06
CA ALA A 127 -6.69 -2.97 -9.46
C ALA A 127 -6.05 -1.60 -9.58
N LEU A 128 -5.20 -1.43 -10.60
CA LEU A 128 -4.40 -0.24 -10.81
C LEU A 128 -4.50 0.23 -12.26
N GLU A 129 -4.57 1.53 -12.42
CA GLU A 129 -4.45 2.20 -13.71
C GLU A 129 -3.72 3.55 -13.54
N GLY A 130 -3.08 4.05 -14.59
CA GLY A 130 -2.42 5.33 -14.52
C GLY A 130 -1.48 5.60 -15.68
N ARG A 131 -0.40 6.34 -15.39
CA ARG A 131 0.65 6.67 -16.36
C ARG A 131 2.03 6.48 -15.77
N TYR A 132 2.92 5.94 -16.57
CA TYR A 132 4.35 5.85 -16.29
C TYR A 132 5.12 6.48 -17.45
N GLN A 133 5.89 7.54 -17.17
CA GLN A 133 6.62 8.32 -18.19
C GLN A 133 5.72 8.77 -19.36
N GLY A 134 4.49 9.20 -19.04
CA GLY A 134 3.50 9.65 -20.01
C GLY A 134 2.73 8.54 -20.72
N MET A 135 3.16 7.28 -20.63
CA MET A 135 2.48 6.13 -21.26
C MET A 135 1.44 5.50 -20.31
N PRO A 136 0.30 5.03 -20.82
CA PRO A 136 -0.67 4.31 -20.00
C PRO A 136 -0.05 3.07 -19.34
N ILE A 137 -0.37 2.85 -18.07
CA ILE A 137 0.04 1.67 -17.32
C ILE A 137 -1.17 1.11 -16.56
N SER A 138 -1.22 -0.19 -16.41
CA SER A 138 -2.22 -0.87 -15.58
C SER A 138 -1.62 -2.11 -14.94
N GLY A 139 -2.28 -2.59 -13.87
CA GLY A 139 -1.77 -3.71 -13.12
C GLY A 139 -2.71 -4.16 -12.02
N ARG A 140 -2.18 -4.99 -11.16
CA ARG A 140 -2.83 -5.50 -9.95
C ARG A 140 -1.87 -5.42 -8.79
N GLY A 141 -2.42 -5.46 -7.59
CA GLY A 141 -1.60 -5.46 -6.40
C GLY A 141 -2.33 -6.03 -5.21
N TYR A 142 -1.64 -5.96 -4.11
CA TYR A 142 -2.11 -6.30 -2.80
C TYR A 142 -1.77 -5.16 -1.84
N VAL A 143 -2.71 -4.80 -0.99
CA VAL A 143 -2.51 -3.76 0.03
C VAL A 143 -2.79 -4.38 1.39
N GLU A 144 -1.87 -4.17 2.32
CA GLU A 144 -2.00 -4.57 3.71
C GLU A 144 -2.02 -3.32 4.58
N MET A 145 -2.99 -3.24 5.48
CA MET A 145 -3.14 -2.11 6.40
C MET A 145 -3.43 -2.58 7.82
N THR A 146 -2.79 -1.92 8.80
CA THR A 146 -3.02 -2.18 10.23
C THR A 146 -3.29 -0.88 11.00
N GLY A 147 -3.78 -1.01 12.25
CA GLY A 147 -3.93 0.12 13.16
C GLY A 147 -5.12 1.03 12.88
N TYR A 148 -6.11 0.56 12.13
CA TYR A 148 -7.36 1.29 11.88
C TYR A 148 -8.45 1.01 12.90
N VAL A 149 -8.37 -0.12 13.60
CA VAL A 149 -9.27 -0.41 14.72
C VAL A 149 -8.86 0.43 15.92
N GLN A 150 -9.75 1.29 16.41
CA GLN A 150 -9.51 2.04 17.64
C GLN A 150 -9.37 1.05 18.80
N ARG A 151 -8.28 1.16 19.58
CA ARG A 151 -8.20 0.47 20.86
C ARG A 151 -9.24 1.11 21.78
N LEU A 152 -10.24 0.34 22.19
CA LEU A 152 -11.08 0.75 23.31
C LEU A 152 -10.16 0.89 24.52
N SER A 153 -10.04 2.10 25.02
CA SER A 153 -9.30 2.46 26.24
C SER A 153 -9.96 1.85 27.47
#